data_834210591e4d08bfbad35adaa942de62
#
_entry.id   834210591e4d08bfbad35adaa942de62
#
_cell.length_a   1.000
_cell.length_b   1.000
_cell.length_c   1.000
_cell.angle_alpha   90.00
_cell.angle_beta   90.00
_cell.angle_gamma   90.00
#
_symmetry.space_group_name_H-M   'P 1'
#
loop_
_entity.id
_entity.type
_entity.pdbx_description
1 polymer ?
#
loop_
_entity_poly.entity_id
_entity_poly.type
_entity_poly.pdbx_seq_one_letter_code
_entity_poly.pdbx_strand_id
1 'polypeptide(L)'
;MGKTIAIVNQKGGVGKTTSCVNLAAALTAQGAKVLVCDFDPQGNATSGFGLDKSRSPSVYDVILGDAPMSKAIVNTKWGDVVPANKALSGATVELIALDRREFRLKDTLEEVKERYDFIFIDCPPSLELLTLDGLCAADTLLVPVQCEYYALEGLSDLLYTVRLAKQRLNPSLGMEGVLLTMYDGRTNLSLQVAEEVKRHFPGKVYASVIPRNVRLSEAPSHGVPVSVYDPLSRGAESYETLAKEFLGKNPIGTAHT
;
A
#
# COMPACT_ATOMS: atom_id res chain seq x y z
N MET A 1 9.72 16.36 3.53
CA MET A 1 9.06 15.44 4.50
C MET A 1 8.32 14.37 3.71
N GLY A 2 8.64 13.10 3.94
CA GLY A 2 8.06 11.98 3.20
C GLY A 2 6.54 11.90 3.34
N LYS A 3 5.86 11.56 2.25
CA LYS A 3 4.41 11.34 2.25
C LYS A 3 4.09 9.89 2.57
N THR A 4 3.27 9.65 3.59
CA THR A 4 2.84 8.29 3.99
C THR A 4 1.48 7.96 3.37
N ILE A 5 1.40 6.85 2.64
CA ILE A 5 0.22 6.40 1.91
C ILE A 5 -0.18 5.00 2.37
N ALA A 6 -1.37 4.85 2.94
CA ALA A 6 -1.91 3.53 3.25
C ALA A 6 -2.62 2.95 2.02
N ILE A 7 -2.28 1.72 1.65
CA ILE A 7 -2.95 0.97 0.58
C ILE A 7 -3.99 0.08 1.23
N VAL A 8 -5.26 0.45 1.08
CA VAL A 8 -6.36 -0.16 1.86
C VAL A 8 -7.51 -0.60 0.97
N ASN A 9 -8.05 -1.76 1.30
CA ASN A 9 -9.37 -2.25 0.91
C ASN A 9 -9.69 -3.45 1.78
N GLN A 10 -10.91 -3.54 2.33
CA GLN A 10 -11.33 -4.68 3.14
C GLN A 10 -11.43 -5.98 2.35
N LYS A 11 -11.65 -5.89 1.03
CA LYS A 11 -11.75 -7.06 0.18
C LYS A 11 -10.37 -7.66 -0.08
N GLY A 12 -10.24 -8.97 0.11
CA GLY A 12 -9.06 -9.73 -0.29
C GLY A 12 -8.93 -9.82 -1.81
N GLY A 13 -7.69 -9.94 -2.31
CA GLY A 13 -7.44 -10.20 -3.73
C GLY A 13 -7.65 -9.02 -4.68
N VAL A 14 -7.94 -7.81 -4.20
CA VAL A 14 -8.14 -6.62 -5.07
C VAL A 14 -6.84 -5.99 -5.59
N GLY A 15 -5.69 -6.55 -5.26
CA GLY A 15 -4.38 -6.07 -5.72
C GLY A 15 -3.72 -5.03 -4.81
N LYS A 16 -4.01 -4.97 -3.49
CA LYS A 16 -3.33 -4.09 -2.53
C LYS A 16 -1.82 -4.32 -2.56
N THR A 17 -1.37 -5.49 -2.14
CA THR A 17 0.04 -5.88 -2.11
C THR A 17 0.70 -5.79 -3.47
N THR A 18 0.02 -6.25 -4.53
CA THR A 18 0.52 -6.13 -5.90
C THR A 18 0.78 -4.69 -6.29
N SER A 19 -0.14 -3.78 -5.95
CA SER A 19 0.04 -2.35 -6.20
C SER A 19 1.12 -1.74 -5.33
N CYS A 20 1.20 -2.14 -4.05
CA CYS A 20 2.23 -1.68 -3.15
C CYS A 20 3.64 -1.98 -3.69
N VAL A 21 3.90 -3.26 -3.98
CA VAL A 21 5.22 -3.73 -4.47
C VAL A 21 5.59 -3.09 -5.81
N ASN A 22 4.68 -3.13 -6.78
CA ASN A 22 5.02 -2.71 -8.14
C ASN A 22 5.04 -1.18 -8.31
N LEU A 23 4.19 -0.43 -7.61
CA LEU A 23 4.26 1.03 -7.61
C LEU A 23 5.52 1.51 -6.90
N ALA A 24 5.87 0.94 -5.74
CA ALA A 24 7.11 1.26 -5.04
C ALA A 24 8.33 1.03 -5.92
N ALA A 25 8.42 -0.13 -6.58
CA ALA A 25 9.51 -0.45 -7.48
C ALA A 25 9.59 0.51 -8.68
N ALA A 26 8.44 0.85 -9.28
CA ALA A 26 8.38 1.77 -10.41
C ALA A 26 8.77 3.20 -10.03
N LEU A 27 8.39 3.66 -8.82
CA LEU A 27 8.81 4.97 -8.28
C LEU A 27 10.30 4.99 -7.96
N THR A 28 10.84 3.93 -7.36
CA THR A 28 12.29 3.80 -7.09
C THR A 28 13.09 3.84 -8.39
N ALA A 29 12.61 3.17 -9.44
CA ALA A 29 13.24 3.23 -10.76
C ALA A 29 13.22 4.64 -11.39
N GLN A 30 12.31 5.51 -10.96
CA GLN A 30 12.23 6.93 -11.34
C GLN A 30 12.96 7.86 -10.37
N GLY A 31 13.77 7.31 -9.45
CA GLY A 31 14.65 8.06 -8.56
C GLY A 31 14.03 8.46 -7.21
N ALA A 32 12.79 8.07 -6.91
CA ALA A 32 12.19 8.32 -5.61
C ALA A 32 12.79 7.42 -4.52
N LYS A 33 12.95 7.97 -3.32
CA LYS A 33 13.28 7.19 -2.11
C LYS A 33 11.99 6.64 -1.51
N VAL A 34 11.80 5.32 -1.60
CA VAL A 34 10.55 4.67 -1.19
C VAL A 34 10.80 3.68 -0.06
N LEU A 35 9.97 3.75 0.97
CA LEU A 35 9.84 2.73 2.01
C LEU A 35 8.50 2.01 1.85
N VAL A 36 8.52 0.69 1.89
CA VAL A 36 7.31 -0.14 2.01
C VAL A 36 7.28 -0.73 3.42
N CYS A 37 6.21 -0.44 4.16
CA CYS A 37 5.91 -1.09 5.43
C CYS A 37 4.87 -2.18 5.16
N ASP A 38 5.29 -3.44 5.18
CA ASP A 38 4.37 -4.58 5.11
C ASP A 38 3.64 -4.68 6.44
N PHE A 39 2.34 -4.40 6.44
CA PHE A 39 1.52 -4.38 7.64
C PHE A 39 0.42 -5.44 7.63
N ASP A 40 0.54 -6.41 6.69
CA ASP A 40 -0.30 -7.60 6.63
C ASP A 40 0.45 -8.79 7.27
N PRO A 41 -0.16 -9.48 8.26
CA PRO A 41 0.42 -10.69 8.86
C PRO A 41 0.78 -11.80 7.87
N GLN A 42 0.19 -11.77 6.67
CA GLN A 42 0.54 -12.71 5.60
C GLN A 42 1.93 -12.45 5.02
N GLY A 43 2.50 -11.26 5.21
CA GLY A 43 3.84 -10.91 4.74
C GLY A 43 4.01 -11.01 3.22
N ASN A 44 2.97 -10.65 2.46
CA ASN A 44 2.98 -10.82 1.01
C ASN A 44 3.81 -9.75 0.31
N ALA A 45 3.87 -8.52 0.83
CA ALA A 45 4.79 -7.52 0.32
C ALA A 45 6.24 -7.92 0.62
N THR A 46 6.51 -8.45 1.82
CA THR A 46 7.83 -8.99 2.21
C THR A 46 8.34 -10.00 1.19
N SER A 47 7.54 -11.03 0.88
CA SER A 47 7.93 -12.02 -0.15
C SER A 47 7.97 -11.45 -1.56
N GLY A 48 7.12 -10.45 -1.88
CA GLY A 48 7.14 -9.76 -3.17
C GLY A 48 8.45 -9.00 -3.44
N PHE A 49 9.16 -8.62 -2.38
CA PHE A 49 10.51 -8.05 -2.44
C PHE A 49 11.63 -9.09 -2.26
N GLY A 50 11.32 -10.38 -2.27
CA GLY A 50 12.30 -11.46 -2.12
C GLY A 50 12.86 -11.62 -0.71
N LEU A 51 12.19 -11.08 0.30
CA LEU A 51 12.64 -11.17 1.68
C LEU A 51 12.02 -12.39 2.39
N ASP A 52 12.80 -12.98 3.30
CA ASP A 52 12.34 -14.07 4.15
C ASP A 52 11.37 -13.53 5.22
N LYS A 53 10.18 -14.12 5.32
CA LYS A 53 9.16 -13.79 6.32
C LYS A 53 9.54 -14.18 7.76
N SER A 54 10.63 -14.93 7.95
CA SER A 54 11.17 -15.24 9.28
C SER A 54 12.10 -14.17 9.85
N ARG A 55 12.34 -13.09 9.12
CA ARG A 55 13.25 -12.01 9.55
C ARG A 55 12.76 -11.33 10.83
N SER A 56 13.75 -11.00 11.69
CA SER A 56 13.58 -10.13 12.84
C SER A 56 14.79 -9.17 12.88
N PRO A 57 14.59 -7.90 13.27
CA PRO A 57 13.29 -7.34 13.62
C PRO A 57 12.37 -7.15 12.42
N SER A 58 11.07 -7.27 12.66
CA SER A 58 9.97 -7.05 11.73
C SER A 58 9.10 -5.88 12.19
N VAL A 59 8.06 -5.54 11.43
CA VAL A 59 7.09 -4.52 11.86
C VAL A 59 6.41 -4.88 13.18
N TYR A 60 6.23 -6.18 13.48
CA TYR A 60 5.70 -6.65 14.75
C TYR A 60 6.58 -6.19 15.92
N ASP A 61 7.89 -6.44 15.86
CA ASP A 61 8.83 -6.03 16.92
C ASP A 61 8.84 -4.50 17.11
N VAL A 62 8.67 -3.77 15.99
CA VAL A 62 8.67 -2.30 16.00
C VAL A 62 7.44 -1.73 16.69
N ILE A 63 6.22 -2.19 16.36
CA ILE A 63 4.99 -1.63 16.93
C ILE A 63 4.79 -2.00 18.41
N LEU A 64 5.40 -3.10 18.87
CA LEU A 64 5.43 -3.46 20.29
C LEU A 64 6.49 -2.66 21.08
N GLY A 65 7.48 -2.08 20.40
CA GLY A 65 8.54 -1.30 21.01
C GLY A 65 9.80 -2.13 21.32
N ASP A 66 9.88 -3.36 20.82
CA ASP A 66 11.03 -4.26 21.04
C ASP A 66 12.21 -3.90 20.12
N ALA A 67 11.98 -3.17 19.05
CA ALA A 67 13.01 -2.69 18.14
C ALA A 67 12.68 -1.31 17.54
N PRO A 68 13.68 -0.43 17.30
CA PRO A 68 13.46 0.81 16.57
C PRO A 68 13.21 0.54 15.10
N MET A 69 12.38 1.37 14.45
CA MET A 69 12.03 1.26 13.02
C MET A 69 13.28 1.14 12.13
N SER A 70 14.33 1.90 12.42
CA SER A 70 15.58 1.92 11.65
C SER A 70 16.31 0.58 11.58
N LYS A 71 16.09 -0.31 12.55
CA LYS A 71 16.70 -1.65 12.60
C LYS A 71 15.91 -2.69 11.81
N ALA A 72 14.60 -2.46 11.63
CA ALA A 72 13.73 -3.35 10.87
C ALA A 72 13.79 -3.10 9.35
N ILE A 73 14.28 -1.92 8.93
CA ILE A 73 14.40 -1.57 7.52
C ILE A 73 15.45 -2.46 6.82
N VAL A 74 15.04 -3.06 5.72
CA VAL A 74 15.88 -3.84 4.81
C VAL A 74 15.99 -3.09 3.49
N ASN A 75 17.22 -2.76 3.08
CA ASN A 75 17.45 -2.13 1.79
C ASN A 75 17.33 -3.16 0.67
N THR A 76 16.59 -2.84 -0.37
CA THR A 76 16.49 -3.61 -1.60
C THR A 76 16.76 -2.75 -2.82
N LYS A 77 16.89 -3.37 -3.99
CA LYS A 77 17.09 -2.64 -5.25
C LYS A 77 15.84 -1.90 -5.73
N TRP A 78 14.68 -2.20 -5.16
CA TRP A 78 13.36 -1.76 -5.62
C TRP A 78 12.62 -0.90 -4.59
N GLY A 79 13.35 -0.41 -3.58
CA GLY A 79 12.88 0.34 -2.43
C GLY A 79 13.22 -0.37 -1.12
N ASP A 80 13.19 0.36 -0.04
CA ASP A 80 13.44 -0.18 1.29
C ASP A 80 12.15 -0.84 1.82
N VAL A 81 12.28 -1.85 2.68
CA VAL A 81 11.15 -2.62 3.20
C VAL A 81 11.28 -2.84 4.70
N VAL A 82 10.20 -2.59 5.44
CA VAL A 82 10.00 -3.11 6.79
C VAL A 82 9.18 -4.39 6.65
N PRO A 83 9.77 -5.57 6.93
CA PRO A 83 9.09 -6.85 6.68
C PRO A 83 8.02 -7.15 7.73
N ALA A 84 6.99 -7.91 7.33
CA ALA A 84 6.02 -8.54 8.22
C ALA A 84 6.33 -10.04 8.38
N ASN A 85 5.84 -10.58 9.48
CA ASN A 85 5.85 -12.01 9.77
C ASN A 85 4.53 -12.45 10.44
N LYS A 86 4.38 -13.75 10.66
CA LYS A 86 3.16 -14.32 11.26
C LYS A 86 2.89 -13.85 12.69
N ALA A 87 3.91 -13.41 13.43
CA ALA A 87 3.74 -12.89 14.78
C ALA A 87 2.82 -11.65 14.80
N LEU A 88 2.81 -10.87 13.71
CA LEU A 88 1.92 -9.72 13.57
C LEU A 88 0.42 -10.07 13.73
N SER A 89 0.01 -11.33 13.48
CA SER A 89 -1.36 -11.79 13.77
C SER A 89 -1.69 -11.73 15.26
N GLY A 90 -0.72 -11.94 16.14
CA GLY A 90 -0.85 -11.87 17.58
C GLY A 90 -0.81 -10.44 18.13
N ALA A 91 -0.21 -9.51 17.38
CA ALA A 91 0.01 -8.13 17.83
C ALA A 91 -1.30 -7.44 18.27
N THR A 92 -2.44 -7.76 17.64
CA THR A 92 -3.74 -7.18 18.01
C THR A 92 -4.09 -7.43 19.48
N VAL A 93 -3.78 -8.62 20.01
CA VAL A 93 -4.05 -8.96 21.42
C VAL A 93 -3.11 -8.20 22.37
N GLU A 94 -1.84 -8.10 21.99
CA GLU A 94 -0.81 -7.43 22.78
C GLU A 94 -0.99 -5.92 22.76
N LEU A 95 -1.32 -5.35 21.62
CA LEU A 95 -1.60 -3.92 21.44
C LEU A 95 -2.80 -3.44 22.28
N ILE A 96 -3.80 -4.30 22.57
CA ILE A 96 -4.96 -3.91 23.39
C ILE A 96 -4.52 -3.40 24.77
N ALA A 97 -3.44 -3.94 25.32
CA ALA A 97 -2.93 -3.55 26.61
C ALA A 97 -2.05 -2.27 26.58
N LEU A 98 -1.72 -1.79 25.40
CA LEU A 98 -0.85 -0.62 25.24
C LEU A 98 -1.64 0.67 25.08
N ASP A 99 -1.12 1.74 25.67
CA ASP A 99 -1.61 3.09 25.42
C ASP A 99 -1.33 3.51 23.99
N ARG A 100 -2.25 4.30 23.42
CA ARG A 100 -2.14 4.84 22.05
C ARG A 100 -1.93 3.75 20.98
N ARG A 101 -2.54 2.59 21.17
CA ARG A 101 -2.39 1.41 20.30
C ARG A 101 -2.70 1.67 18.82
N GLU A 102 -3.58 2.63 18.51
CA GLU A 102 -3.93 3.03 17.15
C GLU A 102 -2.89 3.97 16.50
N PHE A 103 -1.84 4.35 17.23
CA PHE A 103 -0.80 5.29 16.78
C PHE A 103 0.61 4.67 16.83
N ARG A 104 0.73 3.38 17.12
CA ARG A 104 2.04 2.72 17.28
C ARG A 104 2.87 2.79 16.00
N LEU A 105 2.26 2.48 14.86
CA LEU A 105 2.95 2.58 13.58
C LEU A 105 3.31 4.03 13.23
N LYS A 106 2.40 4.97 13.50
CA LYS A 106 2.64 6.41 13.27
C LYS A 106 3.88 6.88 14.03
N ASP A 107 3.88 6.64 15.36
CA ASP A 107 4.94 7.12 16.25
C ASP A 107 6.32 6.56 15.81
N THR A 108 6.38 5.31 15.34
CA THR A 108 7.63 4.68 14.86
C THR A 108 8.03 5.11 13.45
N LEU A 109 7.08 5.38 12.54
CA LEU A 109 7.40 5.87 11.20
C LEU A 109 7.97 7.30 11.21
N GLU A 110 7.57 8.14 12.16
CA GLU A 110 8.13 9.51 12.30
C GLU A 110 9.65 9.49 12.45
N GLU A 111 10.25 8.45 13.06
CA GLU A 111 11.71 8.31 13.22
C GLU A 111 12.49 8.29 11.88
N VAL A 112 11.82 7.86 10.82
CA VAL A 112 12.47 7.61 9.51
C VAL A 112 11.83 8.39 8.36
N LYS A 113 10.71 9.07 8.60
CA LYS A 113 9.87 9.70 7.57
C LYS A 113 10.64 10.68 6.67
N GLU A 114 11.57 11.44 7.22
CA GLU A 114 12.36 12.41 6.47
C GLU A 114 13.39 11.79 5.52
N ARG A 115 13.67 10.50 5.64
CA ARG A 115 14.63 9.79 4.79
C ARG A 115 14.04 9.39 3.44
N TYR A 116 12.70 9.44 3.30
CA TYR A 116 11.96 8.95 2.15
C TYR A 116 11.10 10.04 1.52
N ASP A 117 10.88 9.93 0.22
CA ASP A 117 9.88 10.74 -0.49
C ASP A 117 8.48 10.17 -0.26
N PHE A 118 8.37 8.83 -0.28
CA PHE A 118 7.11 8.10 -0.07
C PHE A 118 7.29 6.92 0.87
N ILE A 119 6.29 6.73 1.73
CA ILE A 119 6.17 5.55 2.58
C ILE A 119 4.82 4.90 2.24
N PHE A 120 4.83 3.67 1.76
CA PHE A 120 3.64 2.88 1.52
C PHE A 120 3.41 1.89 2.65
N ILE A 121 2.16 1.84 3.17
CA ILE A 121 1.74 0.86 4.17
C ILE A 121 0.83 -0.14 3.45
N ASP A 122 1.26 -1.40 3.32
CA ASP A 122 0.43 -2.48 2.77
C ASP A 122 -0.48 -3.04 3.88
N CYS A 123 -1.74 -2.62 3.89
CA CYS A 123 -2.69 -2.97 4.95
C CYS A 123 -3.36 -4.34 4.69
N PRO A 124 -3.71 -5.07 5.78
CA PRO A 124 -4.43 -6.34 5.68
C PRO A 124 -5.84 -6.17 5.07
N PRO A 125 -6.48 -7.26 4.60
CA PRO A 125 -7.84 -7.24 4.08
C PRO A 125 -8.88 -7.27 5.21
N SER A 126 -8.78 -6.36 6.16
CA SER A 126 -9.71 -6.20 7.28
C SER A 126 -9.85 -4.71 7.62
N LEU A 127 -10.81 -4.37 8.47
CA LEU A 127 -10.97 -3.01 9.01
C LEU A 127 -10.75 -3.03 10.53
N GLU A 128 -9.87 -3.92 11.00
CA GLU A 128 -9.52 -4.12 12.40
C GLU A 128 -8.38 -3.20 12.86
N LEU A 129 -7.84 -3.44 14.05
CA LEU A 129 -6.87 -2.57 14.72
C LEU A 129 -5.63 -2.26 13.86
N LEU A 130 -5.06 -3.25 13.17
CA LEU A 130 -3.90 -2.99 12.30
C LEU A 130 -4.23 -2.02 11.17
N THR A 131 -5.39 -2.18 10.52
CA THR A 131 -5.81 -1.22 9.49
C THR A 131 -6.06 0.17 10.08
N LEU A 132 -6.66 0.28 11.26
CA LEU A 132 -6.84 1.56 11.94
C LEU A 132 -5.51 2.23 12.27
N ASP A 133 -4.52 1.47 12.77
CA ASP A 133 -3.17 1.96 13.02
C ASP A 133 -2.50 2.46 11.72
N GLY A 134 -2.62 1.70 10.63
CA GLY A 134 -2.18 2.14 9.30
C GLY A 134 -2.87 3.43 8.82
N LEU A 135 -4.18 3.59 9.06
CA LEU A 135 -4.93 4.82 8.75
C LEU A 135 -4.48 6.01 9.61
N CYS A 136 -4.12 5.77 10.87
CA CYS A 136 -3.62 6.80 11.77
C CYS A 136 -2.21 7.27 11.36
N ALA A 137 -1.40 6.38 10.81
CA ALA A 137 -0.05 6.67 10.35
C ALA A 137 0.00 7.37 8.99
N ALA A 138 -1.05 7.23 8.18
CA ALA A 138 -1.07 7.72 6.81
C ALA A 138 -1.45 9.20 6.68
N ASP A 139 -0.85 9.88 5.71
CA ASP A 139 -1.28 11.19 5.24
C ASP A 139 -2.44 11.05 4.24
N THR A 140 -2.40 10.03 3.38
CA THR A 140 -3.43 9.75 2.37
C THR A 140 -3.66 8.25 2.15
N LEU A 141 -4.79 7.93 1.49
CA LEU A 141 -5.21 6.57 1.14
C LEU A 141 -5.16 6.33 -0.35
N LEU A 142 -4.51 5.26 -0.78
CA LEU A 142 -4.68 4.68 -2.11
C LEU A 142 -5.59 3.44 -1.99
N VAL A 143 -6.67 3.42 -2.79
CA VAL A 143 -7.68 2.37 -2.72
C VAL A 143 -7.70 1.57 -4.02
N PRO A 144 -7.05 0.40 -4.10
CA PRO A 144 -7.20 -0.50 -5.22
C PRO A 144 -8.62 -1.09 -5.25
N VAL A 145 -9.28 -1.03 -6.40
CA VAL A 145 -10.65 -1.53 -6.62
C VAL A 145 -10.65 -2.46 -7.82
N GLN A 146 -10.96 -3.72 -7.59
CA GLN A 146 -11.14 -4.68 -8.67
C GLN A 146 -12.43 -4.38 -9.44
N CYS A 147 -12.35 -4.35 -10.79
CA CYS A 147 -13.50 -4.06 -11.65
C CYS A 147 -14.44 -5.26 -11.76
N GLU A 148 -15.22 -5.52 -10.70
CA GLU A 148 -16.23 -6.60 -10.63
C GLU A 148 -17.48 -6.15 -9.89
N TYR A 149 -18.56 -6.95 -9.96
CA TYR A 149 -19.89 -6.59 -9.49
C TYR A 149 -19.96 -6.08 -8.04
N TYR A 150 -19.27 -6.74 -7.11
CA TYR A 150 -19.29 -6.37 -5.69
C TYR A 150 -18.28 -5.27 -5.31
N ALA A 151 -17.69 -4.57 -6.28
CA ALA A 151 -16.67 -3.55 -6.02
C ALA A 151 -17.20 -2.38 -5.17
N LEU A 152 -18.43 -1.95 -5.43
CA LEU A 152 -19.03 -0.78 -4.78
C LEU A 152 -19.52 -1.05 -3.36
N GLU A 153 -19.97 -2.27 -3.07
CA GLU A 153 -20.42 -2.66 -1.74
C GLU A 153 -19.25 -2.58 -0.74
N GLY A 154 -18.12 -3.25 -1.05
CA GLY A 154 -16.93 -3.19 -0.21
C GLY A 154 -16.33 -1.80 -0.08
N LEU A 155 -16.57 -0.93 -1.06
CA LEU A 155 -16.09 0.45 -1.03
C LEU A 155 -16.88 1.31 -0.04
N SER A 156 -18.18 1.07 0.11
CA SER A 156 -19.04 1.79 1.04
C SER A 156 -18.62 1.56 2.51
N ASP A 157 -18.33 0.32 2.88
CA ASP A 157 -17.87 -0.03 4.22
C ASP A 157 -16.49 0.56 4.52
N LEU A 158 -15.58 0.53 3.54
CA LEU A 158 -14.29 1.18 3.66
C LEU A 158 -14.44 2.68 3.92
N LEU A 159 -15.28 3.36 3.13
CA LEU A 159 -15.52 4.80 3.31
C LEU A 159 -16.15 5.14 4.66
N TYR A 160 -17.01 4.30 5.17
CA TYR A 160 -17.56 4.46 6.52
C TYR A 160 -16.44 4.40 7.57
N THR A 161 -15.58 3.39 7.52
CA THR A 161 -14.44 3.23 8.44
C THR A 161 -13.45 4.39 8.32
N VAL A 162 -13.11 4.80 7.10
CA VAL A 162 -12.24 5.97 6.83
C VAL A 162 -12.84 7.24 7.43
N ARG A 163 -14.15 7.44 7.30
CA ARG A 163 -14.84 8.59 7.90
C ARG A 163 -14.73 8.59 9.42
N LEU A 164 -14.92 7.45 10.07
CA LEU A 164 -14.78 7.30 11.52
C LEU A 164 -13.32 7.55 11.96
N ALA A 165 -12.35 6.96 11.26
CA ALA A 165 -10.94 7.19 11.54
C ALA A 165 -10.59 8.68 11.40
N LYS A 166 -11.07 9.35 10.34
CA LYS A 166 -10.87 10.78 10.12
C LYS A 166 -11.50 11.64 11.22
N GLN A 167 -12.69 11.29 11.67
CA GLN A 167 -13.39 12.08 12.70
C GLN A 167 -12.76 11.93 14.09
N ARG A 168 -12.21 10.78 14.43
CA ARG A 168 -11.80 10.44 15.80
C ARG A 168 -10.32 10.33 16.02
N LEU A 169 -9.56 9.92 15.00
CA LEU A 169 -8.16 9.53 15.13
C LEU A 169 -7.20 10.35 14.27
N ASN A 170 -7.52 10.55 12.98
CA ASN A 170 -6.65 11.25 12.03
C ASN A 170 -7.43 12.26 11.17
N PRO A 171 -7.72 13.48 11.69
CA PRO A 171 -8.50 14.48 10.95
C PRO A 171 -7.88 14.95 9.63
N SER A 172 -6.55 14.81 9.48
CA SER A 172 -5.80 15.20 8.28
C SER A 172 -5.83 14.16 7.18
N LEU A 173 -6.31 12.93 7.46
CA LEU A 173 -6.31 11.83 6.51
C LEU A 173 -7.02 12.22 5.20
N GLY A 174 -6.27 12.20 4.10
CA GLY A 174 -6.76 12.52 2.76
C GLY A 174 -7.02 11.30 1.89
N MET A 175 -7.59 11.53 0.71
CA MET A 175 -7.71 10.52 -0.34
C MET A 175 -6.63 10.77 -1.39
N GLU A 176 -5.68 9.84 -1.54
CA GLU A 176 -4.69 9.84 -2.62
C GLU A 176 -5.38 9.57 -3.95
N GLY A 177 -6.11 8.49 -3.98
CA GLY A 177 -6.87 8.13 -5.16
C GLY A 177 -7.42 6.71 -5.11
N VAL A 178 -8.22 6.40 -6.13
CA VAL A 178 -8.76 5.06 -6.39
C VAL A 178 -8.05 4.51 -7.62
N LEU A 179 -7.51 3.30 -7.51
CA LEU A 179 -6.83 2.59 -8.58
C LEU A 179 -7.68 1.42 -9.07
N LEU A 180 -8.12 1.46 -10.32
CA LEU A 180 -8.85 0.36 -10.93
C LEU A 180 -7.88 -0.78 -11.25
N THR A 181 -8.17 -1.98 -10.74
CA THR A 181 -7.34 -3.17 -10.92
C THR A 181 -8.12 -4.28 -11.63
N MET A 182 -7.38 -5.24 -12.20
CA MET A 182 -7.94 -6.35 -12.98
C MET A 182 -8.95 -5.89 -14.03
N TYR A 183 -8.70 -4.69 -14.55
CA TYR A 183 -9.55 -4.06 -15.56
C TYR A 183 -9.48 -4.83 -16.90
N ASP A 184 -10.64 -5.10 -17.48
CA ASP A 184 -10.77 -5.64 -18.83
C ASP A 184 -11.73 -4.78 -19.64
N GLY A 185 -11.20 -3.87 -20.45
CA GLY A 185 -11.98 -2.94 -21.28
C GLY A 185 -12.86 -3.59 -22.34
N ARG A 186 -12.75 -4.92 -22.53
CA ARG A 186 -13.62 -5.68 -23.47
C ARG A 186 -14.94 -6.07 -22.82
N THR A 187 -15.06 -5.96 -21.50
CA THR A 187 -16.25 -6.37 -20.76
C THR A 187 -17.09 -5.15 -20.37
N ASN A 188 -18.40 -5.21 -20.62
CA ASN A 188 -19.33 -4.17 -20.18
C ASN A 188 -19.30 -3.99 -18.66
N LEU A 189 -19.09 -5.07 -17.90
CA LEU A 189 -19.02 -5.00 -16.44
C LEU A 189 -17.88 -4.10 -15.97
N SER A 190 -16.66 -4.28 -16.50
CA SER A 190 -15.52 -3.43 -16.11
C SER A 190 -15.76 -1.96 -16.46
N LEU A 191 -16.37 -1.68 -17.61
CA LEU A 191 -16.72 -0.32 -18.02
C LEU A 191 -17.75 0.30 -17.06
N GLN A 192 -18.84 -0.41 -16.74
CA GLN A 192 -19.87 0.06 -15.81
C GLN A 192 -19.31 0.31 -14.41
N VAL A 193 -18.49 -0.61 -13.87
CA VAL A 193 -17.85 -0.44 -12.56
C VAL A 193 -16.92 0.77 -12.59
N ALA A 194 -16.12 0.94 -13.62
CA ALA A 194 -15.22 2.08 -13.76
C ALA A 194 -15.98 3.43 -13.79
N GLU A 195 -17.08 3.51 -14.52
CA GLU A 195 -17.93 4.71 -14.56
C GLU A 195 -18.57 5.00 -13.21
N GLU A 196 -19.06 3.97 -12.53
CA GLU A 196 -19.69 4.11 -11.21
C GLU A 196 -18.68 4.56 -10.16
N VAL A 197 -17.47 3.97 -10.15
CA VAL A 197 -16.38 4.40 -9.27
C VAL A 197 -15.99 5.86 -9.56
N LYS A 198 -15.89 6.26 -10.83
CA LYS A 198 -15.60 7.66 -11.20
C LYS A 198 -16.69 8.63 -10.72
N ARG A 199 -17.96 8.20 -10.74
CA ARG A 199 -19.09 9.00 -10.27
C ARG A 199 -19.05 9.20 -8.75
N HIS A 200 -18.67 8.18 -7.99
CA HIS A 200 -18.54 8.25 -6.52
C HIS A 200 -17.28 8.97 -6.05
N PHE A 201 -16.21 8.97 -6.87
CA PHE A 201 -14.92 9.59 -6.54
C PHE A 201 -14.47 10.60 -7.61
N PRO A 202 -15.23 11.69 -7.81
CA PRO A 202 -14.90 12.65 -8.84
C PRO A 202 -13.51 13.25 -8.64
N GLY A 203 -12.67 13.17 -9.69
CA GLY A 203 -11.30 13.69 -9.68
C GLY A 203 -10.31 12.90 -8.81
N LYS A 204 -10.73 11.74 -8.24
CA LYS A 204 -9.88 10.92 -7.37
C LYS A 204 -9.52 9.56 -8.00
N VAL A 205 -10.11 9.19 -9.14
CA VAL A 205 -9.75 7.95 -9.83
C VAL A 205 -8.52 8.19 -10.70
N TYR A 206 -7.52 7.32 -10.60
CA TYR A 206 -6.36 7.36 -11.48
C TYR A 206 -6.78 7.10 -12.92
N ALA A 207 -6.17 7.80 -13.88
CA ALA A 207 -6.36 7.54 -15.29
C ALA A 207 -5.73 6.19 -15.69
N SER A 208 -4.60 5.88 -15.07
CA SER A 208 -3.93 4.59 -15.18
C SER A 208 -4.78 3.48 -14.59
N VAL A 209 -4.94 2.37 -15.31
CA VAL A 209 -5.64 1.17 -14.84
C VAL A 209 -4.68 -0.03 -14.88
N ILE A 210 -4.83 -0.95 -13.93
CA ILE A 210 -4.04 -2.19 -13.91
C ILE A 210 -4.87 -3.30 -14.55
N PRO A 211 -4.45 -3.84 -15.70
CA PRO A 211 -5.18 -4.90 -16.37
C PRO A 211 -5.07 -6.24 -15.63
N ARG A 212 -5.99 -7.16 -15.89
CA ARG A 212 -5.79 -8.54 -15.50
C ARG A 212 -4.59 -9.09 -16.27
N ASN A 213 -3.54 -9.50 -15.54
CA ASN A 213 -2.29 -9.97 -16.14
C ASN A 213 -1.67 -11.07 -15.26
N VAL A 214 -1.40 -12.23 -15.86
CA VAL A 214 -0.85 -13.40 -15.15
C VAL A 214 0.55 -13.13 -14.60
N ARG A 215 1.35 -12.30 -15.27
CA ARG A 215 2.73 -11.97 -14.84
C ARG A 215 2.75 -11.26 -13.47
N LEU A 216 1.71 -10.47 -13.17
CA LEU A 216 1.54 -9.87 -11.84
C LEU A 216 1.28 -10.89 -10.73
N SER A 217 0.70 -12.04 -11.07
CA SER A 217 0.45 -13.13 -10.12
C SER A 217 1.67 -14.07 -9.99
N GLU A 218 2.51 -14.18 -11.02
CA GLU A 218 3.69 -15.03 -11.05
C GLU A 218 4.90 -14.35 -10.37
N ALA A 219 5.14 -13.07 -10.61
CA ALA A 219 6.29 -12.33 -10.12
C ALA A 219 6.56 -12.49 -8.60
N PRO A 220 5.54 -12.47 -7.71
CA PRO A 220 5.78 -12.68 -6.28
C PRO A 220 6.37 -14.04 -5.92
N SER A 221 6.11 -15.10 -6.71
CA SER A 221 6.72 -16.42 -6.48
C SER A 221 8.22 -16.44 -6.77
N HIS A 222 8.72 -15.45 -7.49
CA HIS A 222 10.14 -15.25 -7.76
C HIS A 222 10.76 -14.16 -6.86
N GLY A 223 9.98 -13.56 -5.96
CA GLY A 223 10.45 -12.54 -5.04
C GLY A 223 10.93 -11.26 -5.72
N VAL A 224 10.35 -10.89 -6.86
CA VAL A 224 10.73 -9.71 -7.63
C VAL A 224 9.50 -8.96 -8.12
N PRO A 225 9.59 -7.61 -8.32
CA PRO A 225 8.54 -6.85 -8.98
C PRO A 225 8.33 -7.29 -10.43
N VAL A 226 7.14 -7.04 -10.97
CA VAL A 226 6.80 -7.42 -12.35
C VAL A 226 7.72 -6.78 -13.39
N SER A 227 8.21 -5.58 -13.14
CA SER A 227 9.17 -4.88 -14.02
C SER A 227 10.51 -5.60 -14.18
N VAL A 228 10.85 -6.48 -13.22
CA VAL A 228 12.05 -7.34 -13.25
C VAL A 228 11.69 -8.72 -13.78
N TYR A 229 10.54 -9.27 -13.40
CA TYR A 229 10.08 -10.59 -13.83
C TYR A 229 9.78 -10.65 -15.32
N ASP A 230 8.99 -9.70 -15.82
CA ASP A 230 8.64 -9.56 -17.25
C ASP A 230 8.46 -8.08 -17.59
N PRO A 231 9.57 -7.36 -17.92
CA PRO A 231 9.55 -5.92 -18.19
C PRO A 231 8.71 -5.53 -19.40
N LEU A 232 8.43 -6.46 -20.33
CA LEU A 232 7.64 -6.21 -21.52
C LEU A 232 6.14 -6.54 -21.33
N SER A 233 5.77 -7.00 -20.14
CA SER A 233 4.37 -7.31 -19.85
C SER A 233 3.51 -6.04 -19.72
N ARG A 234 2.23 -6.17 -20.08
CA ARG A 234 1.25 -5.10 -19.85
C ARG A 234 1.15 -4.70 -18.36
N GLY A 235 1.42 -5.65 -17.45
CA GLY A 235 1.46 -5.37 -16.02
C GLY A 235 2.59 -4.42 -15.66
N ALA A 236 3.80 -4.64 -16.18
CA ALA A 236 4.95 -3.76 -15.97
C ALA A 236 4.69 -2.35 -16.52
N GLU A 237 4.28 -2.26 -17.79
CA GLU A 237 3.93 -1.00 -18.45
C GLU A 237 2.87 -0.19 -17.68
N SER A 238 1.85 -0.89 -17.14
CA SER A 238 0.77 -0.22 -16.40
C SER A 238 1.26 0.40 -15.09
N TYR A 239 2.15 -0.26 -14.34
CA TYR A 239 2.72 0.31 -13.13
C TYR A 239 3.74 1.42 -13.41
N GLU A 240 4.46 1.35 -14.52
CA GLU A 240 5.31 2.45 -14.99
C GLU A 240 4.50 3.71 -15.32
N THR A 241 3.39 3.53 -16.02
CA THR A 241 2.44 4.61 -16.34
C THR A 241 1.80 5.18 -15.08
N LEU A 242 1.39 4.33 -14.15
CA LEU A 242 0.85 4.73 -12.85
C LEU A 242 1.87 5.53 -12.04
N ALA A 243 3.14 5.12 -12.02
CA ALA A 243 4.19 5.84 -11.30
C ALA A 243 4.41 7.24 -11.87
N LYS A 244 4.38 7.41 -13.19
CA LYS A 244 4.45 8.73 -13.84
C LYS A 244 3.25 9.61 -13.46
N GLU A 245 2.02 9.05 -13.49
CA GLU A 245 0.81 9.77 -13.06
C GLU A 245 0.87 10.14 -11.57
N PHE A 246 1.34 9.22 -10.72
CA PHE A 246 1.49 9.44 -9.30
C PHE A 246 2.49 10.57 -9.01
N LEU A 247 3.66 10.58 -9.64
CA LEU A 247 4.65 11.66 -9.52
C LEU A 247 4.14 13.00 -10.04
N GLY A 248 3.32 13.01 -11.08
CA GLY A 248 2.65 14.22 -11.56
C GLY A 248 1.73 14.86 -10.52
N LYS A 249 1.14 14.05 -9.65
CA LYS A 249 0.30 14.50 -8.51
C LYS A 249 1.11 14.78 -7.24
N ASN A 250 2.27 14.14 -7.10
CA ASN A 250 3.15 14.15 -5.94
C ASN A 250 4.60 14.40 -6.38
N PRO A 251 4.95 15.62 -6.80
CA PRO A 251 6.30 15.90 -7.25
C PRO A 251 7.31 15.69 -6.13
N ILE A 252 8.36 14.93 -6.40
CA ILE A 252 9.53 14.84 -5.54
C ILE A 252 10.35 16.11 -5.70
N GLY A 253 10.82 16.69 -4.59
CA GLY A 253 11.71 17.83 -4.66
C GLY A 253 12.96 17.42 -5.46
N THR A 254 13.31 18.17 -6.49
CA THR A 254 14.60 18.04 -7.13
C THR A 254 15.66 18.25 -6.05
N ALA A 255 16.39 17.19 -5.71
CA ALA A 255 17.55 17.31 -4.84
C ALA A 255 18.42 18.43 -5.45
N HIS A 256 18.62 19.50 -4.71
CA HIS A 256 19.64 20.48 -5.07
C HIS A 256 20.96 19.72 -5.07
N THR A 257 21.48 19.48 -6.29
CA THR A 257 22.86 19.02 -6.54
C THR A 257 23.85 20.02 -5.99
#